data_1ba63e5e78afede0cdb553c366623405
#
_entry.id   1ba63e5e78afede0cdb553c366623405
#
_cell.length_a   1.000
_cell.length_b   1.000
_cell.length_c   1.000
_cell.angle_alpha   90.00
_cell.angle_beta   90.00
_cell.angle_gamma   90.00
#
_symmetry.space_group_name_H-M   'P 1'
#
loop_
_entity.id
_entity.type
_entity.pdbx_description
1 polymer ?
#
loop_
_entity_poly.entity_id
_entity_poly.type
_entity_poly.pdbx_seq_one_letter_code
_entity_poly.pdbx_strand_id
1 'polypeptide(L)'
;NYLMEGHIAQAQGSLHPNIAPYGETFICSDGKQLVLAVGSDSQFRQLCETVNLPELSKDERFSTNHQRVIHREQLASLLAPFFQSKSRTEWVEELTSRSIPAGAIRSMDEVLSTNVGQRMIREEMIDGRPTRRLSGISFTMES
;
A
#
# COMPACT_ATOMS: atom_id res chain seq x y z
N ASN A 1 -0.72 -26.75 -0.47
CA ASN A 1 0.01 -27.36 0.66
C ASN A 1 -0.87 -27.99 1.74
N TYR A 2 -2.17 -27.61 1.84
CA TYR A 2 -3.07 -28.24 2.83
C TYR A 2 -3.13 -29.76 2.68
N LEU A 3 -3.22 -30.27 1.46
CA LEU A 3 -3.31 -31.73 1.18
C LEU A 3 -2.00 -32.48 1.44
N MET A 4 -0.87 -31.79 1.43
CA MET A 4 0.45 -32.41 1.61
C MET A 4 0.99 -32.28 3.04
N GLU A 5 0.71 -31.14 3.70
CA GLU A 5 1.35 -30.75 4.95
C GLU A 5 0.35 -30.38 6.05
N GLY A 6 -0.96 -30.42 5.75
CA GLY A 6 -2.01 -30.02 6.70
C GLY A 6 -1.99 -28.52 7.05
N HIS A 7 -1.18 -27.72 6.36
CA HIS A 7 -1.02 -26.29 6.63
C HIS A 7 -2.24 -25.51 6.15
N ILE A 8 -2.97 -24.90 7.06
CA ILE A 8 -4.06 -23.98 6.77
C ILE A 8 -3.48 -22.59 6.65
N ALA A 9 -3.58 -21.99 5.45
CA ALA A 9 -3.19 -20.61 5.23
C ALA A 9 -4.02 -19.68 6.12
N GLN A 10 -3.36 -18.88 6.94
CA GLN A 10 -3.99 -17.86 7.78
C GLN A 10 -4.07 -16.55 7.03
N ALA A 11 -5.12 -15.76 7.24
CA ALA A 11 -5.22 -14.41 6.71
C ALA A 11 -4.18 -13.53 7.41
N GLN A 12 -3.22 -13.01 6.63
CA GLN A 12 -2.11 -12.19 7.15
C GLN A 12 -2.30 -10.68 6.91
N GLY A 13 -3.52 -10.25 6.60
CA GLY A 13 -3.81 -8.86 6.26
C GLY A 13 -3.12 -8.46 4.95
N SER A 14 -2.54 -7.26 4.90
CA SER A 14 -1.80 -6.73 3.73
C SER A 14 -0.34 -7.18 3.67
N LEU A 15 0.22 -7.76 4.73
CA LEU A 15 1.63 -8.09 4.83
C LEU A 15 2.01 -9.29 3.95
N HIS A 16 3.06 -9.14 3.16
CA HIS A 16 3.62 -10.27 2.43
C HIS A 16 4.45 -11.17 3.36
N PRO A 17 4.22 -12.49 3.40
CA PRO A 17 4.88 -13.36 4.39
C PRO A 17 6.40 -13.43 4.26
N ASN A 18 6.93 -13.31 3.04
CA ASN A 18 8.34 -13.56 2.72
C ASN A 18 9.10 -12.32 2.23
N ILE A 19 8.48 -11.13 2.23
CA ILE A 19 9.11 -9.88 1.74
C ILE A 19 8.78 -8.75 2.72
N ALA A 20 9.79 -7.95 3.08
CA ALA A 20 9.63 -6.77 3.92
C ALA A 20 10.56 -5.61 3.47
N PRO A 21 10.08 -4.34 3.52
CA PRO A 21 8.69 -3.94 3.80
C PRO A 21 7.79 -4.09 2.55
N TYR A 22 6.84 -5.03 2.58
CA TYR A 22 5.89 -5.27 1.51
C TYR A 22 4.50 -5.55 2.10
N GLY A 23 3.58 -4.60 1.91
CA GLY A 23 2.26 -4.61 2.52
C GLY A 23 2.19 -3.86 3.87
N GLU A 24 3.32 -3.37 4.38
CA GLU A 24 3.34 -2.48 5.54
C GLU A 24 2.66 -1.17 5.24
N THR A 25 1.82 -0.72 6.17
CA THR A 25 1.05 0.51 6.07
C THR A 25 1.56 1.55 7.07
N PHE A 26 1.62 2.80 6.63
CA PHE A 26 2.11 3.91 7.44
C PHE A 26 1.11 5.08 7.43
N ILE A 27 0.92 5.70 8.59
CA ILE A 27 0.09 6.90 8.73
C ILE A 27 0.95 8.12 8.40
N CYS A 28 0.43 8.97 7.51
CA CYS A 28 1.08 10.21 7.10
C CYS A 28 0.60 11.41 7.93
N SER A 29 1.21 12.60 7.73
CA SER A 29 0.88 13.81 8.48
C SER A 29 -0.58 14.25 8.37
N ASP A 30 -1.25 13.90 7.27
CA ASP A 30 -2.66 14.17 7.01
C ASP A 30 -3.63 13.10 7.59
N GLY A 31 -3.10 12.16 8.41
CA GLY A 31 -3.86 11.07 9.02
C GLY A 31 -4.24 9.96 8.03
N LYS A 32 -3.88 10.09 6.75
CA LYS A 32 -4.16 9.10 5.72
C LYS A 32 -3.04 8.05 5.66
N GLN A 33 -3.35 6.91 5.05
CA GLN A 33 -2.43 5.78 5.01
C GLN A 33 -1.87 5.55 3.62
N LEU A 34 -0.60 5.19 3.56
CA LEU A 34 0.05 4.59 2.39
C LEU A 34 0.48 3.16 2.69
N VAL A 35 0.68 2.38 1.64
CA VAL A 35 1.25 1.04 1.71
C VAL A 35 2.55 1.00 0.93
N LEU A 36 3.57 0.33 1.46
CA LEU A 36 4.82 0.04 0.75
C LEU A 36 4.76 -1.32 0.06
N ALA A 37 5.43 -1.42 -1.10
CA ALA A 37 5.61 -2.67 -1.83
C ALA A 37 7.08 -2.84 -2.26
N VAL A 38 8.00 -2.65 -1.31
CA VAL A 38 9.44 -2.72 -1.53
C VAL A 38 9.88 -4.19 -1.58
N GLY A 39 10.22 -4.66 -2.78
CA GLY A 39 10.49 -6.09 -3.04
C GLY A 39 11.97 -6.45 -3.18
N SER A 40 12.87 -5.48 -3.34
CA SER A 40 14.29 -5.74 -3.55
C SER A 40 15.19 -4.96 -2.58
N ASP A 41 16.42 -5.44 -2.38
CA ASP A 41 17.41 -4.76 -1.54
C ASP A 41 17.83 -3.40 -2.13
N SER A 42 17.78 -3.26 -3.45
CA SER A 42 18.01 -1.98 -4.13
C SER A 42 16.92 -0.96 -3.80
N GLN A 43 15.65 -1.35 -3.90
CA GLN A 43 14.52 -0.49 -3.54
C GLN A 43 14.53 -0.14 -2.05
N PHE A 44 14.95 -1.07 -1.20
CA PHE A 44 15.08 -0.82 0.24
C PHE A 44 16.16 0.23 0.54
N ARG A 45 17.31 0.17 -0.13
CA ARG A 45 18.35 1.21 0.00
C ARG A 45 17.83 2.58 -0.44
N GLN A 46 17.15 2.66 -1.58
CA GLN A 46 16.53 3.90 -2.05
C GLN A 46 15.47 4.42 -1.08
N LEU A 47 14.67 3.53 -0.47
CA LEU A 47 13.73 3.92 0.58
C LEU A 47 14.46 4.54 1.78
N CYS A 48 15.51 3.89 2.29
CA CYS A 48 16.29 4.39 3.41
C CYS A 48 16.91 5.77 3.12
N GLU A 49 17.42 5.99 1.92
CA GLU A 49 17.92 7.29 1.48
C GLU A 49 16.80 8.34 1.42
N THR A 50 15.63 7.97 0.91
CA THR A 50 14.48 8.86 0.76
C THR A 50 13.91 9.32 2.10
N VAL A 51 13.85 8.41 3.08
CA VAL A 51 13.41 8.75 4.45
C VAL A 51 14.54 9.32 5.32
N ASN A 52 15.71 9.59 4.73
CA ASN A 52 16.89 10.16 5.40
C ASN A 52 17.47 9.26 6.51
N LEU A 53 17.41 7.95 6.31
CA LEU A 53 17.97 6.93 7.20
C LEU A 53 18.88 5.94 6.44
N PRO A 54 19.93 6.41 5.73
CA PRO A 54 20.75 5.54 4.88
C PRO A 54 21.44 4.41 5.68
N GLU A 55 21.69 4.62 6.97
CA GLU A 55 22.34 3.63 7.82
C GLU A 55 21.47 2.38 8.06
N LEU A 56 20.14 2.47 7.97
CA LEU A 56 19.27 1.30 8.07
C LEU A 56 19.57 0.24 7.02
N SER A 57 19.99 0.64 5.82
CA SER A 57 20.31 -0.30 4.75
C SER A 57 21.61 -1.08 4.99
N LYS A 58 22.46 -0.59 5.91
CA LYS A 58 23.74 -1.21 6.32
C LYS A 58 23.63 -1.98 7.62
N ASP A 59 22.55 -1.81 8.37
CA ASP A 59 22.30 -2.53 9.62
C ASP A 59 22.08 -4.01 9.31
N GLU A 60 22.81 -4.89 10.01
CA GLU A 60 22.74 -6.34 9.82
C GLU A 60 21.31 -6.89 9.97
N ARG A 61 20.47 -6.25 10.78
CA ARG A 61 19.06 -6.62 10.96
C ARG A 61 18.19 -6.34 9.73
N PHE A 62 18.64 -5.47 8.79
CA PHE A 62 17.82 -5.01 7.67
C PHE A 62 18.54 -5.12 6.32
N SER A 63 19.81 -5.52 6.29
CA SER A 63 20.65 -5.55 5.08
C SER A 63 20.17 -6.51 4.00
N THR A 64 19.47 -7.58 4.39
CA THR A 64 18.87 -8.55 3.46
C THR A 64 17.36 -8.67 3.66
N ASN A 65 16.63 -9.08 2.62
CA ASN A 65 15.19 -9.31 2.75
C ASN A 65 14.84 -10.30 3.87
N HIS A 66 15.62 -11.38 4.01
CA HIS A 66 15.40 -12.38 5.06
C HIS A 66 15.47 -11.76 6.46
N GLN A 67 16.49 -10.94 6.71
CA GLN A 67 16.64 -10.24 7.98
C GLN A 67 15.52 -9.21 8.21
N ARG A 68 15.10 -8.49 7.18
CA ARG A 68 13.96 -7.58 7.27
C ARG A 68 12.65 -8.28 7.62
N VAL A 69 12.43 -9.48 7.09
CA VAL A 69 11.24 -10.29 7.45
C VAL A 69 11.27 -10.69 8.92
N ILE A 70 12.43 -11.12 9.43
CA ILE A 70 12.61 -11.49 10.86
C ILE A 70 12.39 -10.26 11.77
N HIS A 71 12.94 -9.11 11.38
CA HIS A 71 12.90 -7.87 12.17
C HIS A 71 11.84 -6.87 11.69
N ARG A 72 10.77 -7.35 11.05
CA ARG A 72 9.73 -6.56 10.39
C ARG A 72 9.11 -5.49 11.29
N GLU A 73 8.71 -5.86 12.49
CA GLU A 73 8.06 -4.95 13.43
C GLU A 73 9.02 -3.84 13.88
N GLN A 74 10.29 -4.18 14.10
CA GLN A 74 11.31 -3.18 14.43
C GLN A 74 11.53 -2.22 13.27
N LEU A 75 11.61 -2.73 12.05
CA LEU A 75 11.76 -1.90 10.85
C LEU A 75 10.57 -0.96 10.67
N ALA A 76 9.35 -1.46 10.80
CA ALA A 76 8.14 -0.66 10.71
C ALA A 76 8.11 0.45 11.76
N SER A 77 8.48 0.14 13.00
CA SER A 77 8.55 1.11 14.10
C SER A 77 9.59 2.22 13.85
N LEU A 78 10.72 1.88 13.22
CA LEU A 78 11.76 2.86 12.87
C LEU A 78 11.34 3.75 11.69
N LEU A 79 10.60 3.23 10.73
CA LEU A 79 10.13 3.98 9.56
C LEU A 79 8.92 4.87 9.86
N ALA A 80 8.03 4.46 10.76
CA ALA A 80 6.75 5.13 11.02
C ALA A 80 6.87 6.64 11.31
N PRO A 81 7.80 7.14 12.15
CA PRO A 81 7.90 8.56 12.45
C PRO A 81 8.21 9.42 11.21
N PHE A 82 8.96 8.88 10.24
CA PHE A 82 9.36 9.62 9.05
C PHE A 82 8.18 9.84 8.11
N PHE A 83 7.28 8.87 8.01
CA PHE A 83 6.06 9.03 7.20
C PHE A 83 5.10 10.09 7.73
N GLN A 84 5.22 10.48 8.99
CA GLN A 84 4.44 11.58 9.58
C GLN A 84 4.94 12.99 9.18
N SER A 85 6.04 13.11 8.43
CA SER A 85 6.61 14.40 8.04
C SER A 85 5.94 15.05 6.84
N LYS A 86 5.22 14.28 6.01
CA LYS A 86 4.55 14.75 4.79
C LYS A 86 3.17 14.11 4.67
N SER A 87 2.32 14.69 3.82
CA SER A 87 1.03 14.10 3.47
C SER A 87 1.19 12.81 2.66
N ARG A 88 0.14 11.98 2.63
CA ARG A 88 0.12 10.76 1.83
C ARG A 88 0.41 11.02 0.35
N THR A 89 -0.15 12.08 -0.21
CA THR A 89 0.04 12.43 -1.62
C THR A 89 1.50 12.75 -1.91
N GLU A 90 2.11 13.64 -1.11
CA GLU A 90 3.53 14.00 -1.24
C GLU A 90 4.45 12.79 -1.13
N TRP A 91 4.19 11.90 -0.16
CA TRP A 91 4.98 10.67 -0.02
C TRP A 91 4.84 9.73 -1.22
N VAL A 92 3.63 9.49 -1.69
CA VAL A 92 3.41 8.60 -2.84
C VAL A 92 4.07 9.15 -4.10
N GLU A 93 3.98 10.46 -4.35
CA GLU A 93 4.65 11.13 -5.48
C GLU A 93 6.18 11.02 -5.37
N GLU A 94 6.75 11.32 -4.20
CA GLU A 94 8.20 11.24 -3.99
C GLU A 94 8.73 9.82 -4.14
N LEU A 95 8.09 8.83 -3.51
CA LEU A 95 8.50 7.43 -3.59
C LEU A 95 8.41 6.92 -5.04
N THR A 96 7.32 7.24 -5.74
CA THR A 96 7.11 6.83 -7.13
C THR A 96 8.15 7.47 -8.05
N SER A 97 8.47 8.76 -7.86
CA SER A 97 9.50 9.46 -8.66
C SER A 97 10.88 8.83 -8.53
N ARG A 98 11.15 8.17 -7.42
CA ARG A 98 12.39 7.42 -7.14
C ARG A 98 12.28 5.93 -7.44
N SER A 99 11.24 5.50 -8.15
CA SER A 99 10.98 4.09 -8.49
C SER A 99 10.85 3.18 -7.25
N ILE A 100 10.38 3.72 -6.14
CA ILE A 100 10.06 2.98 -4.93
C ILE A 100 8.56 2.67 -4.95
N PRO A 101 8.14 1.40 -5.05
CA PRO A 101 6.73 1.07 -5.15
C PRO A 101 5.99 1.38 -3.85
N ALA A 102 5.00 2.27 -3.95
CA ALA A 102 4.11 2.65 -2.87
C ALA A 102 2.71 2.96 -3.43
N GLY A 103 1.69 2.83 -2.60
CA GLY A 103 0.32 3.10 -2.98
C GLY A 103 -0.47 3.84 -1.90
N ALA A 104 -1.43 4.66 -2.32
CA ALA A 104 -2.37 5.30 -1.41
C ALA A 104 -3.44 4.29 -0.99
N ILE A 105 -3.65 4.09 0.32
CA ILE A 105 -4.83 3.42 0.83
C ILE A 105 -5.95 4.46 0.87
N ARG A 106 -7.03 4.17 0.17
CA ARG A 106 -8.18 5.08 0.04
C ARG A 106 -9.42 4.42 0.61
N SER A 107 -10.22 5.19 1.33
CA SER A 107 -11.57 4.79 1.71
C SER A 107 -12.51 4.83 0.51
N MET A 108 -13.68 4.20 0.62
CA MET A 108 -14.64 4.13 -0.48
C MET A 108 -15.16 5.51 -0.88
N ASP A 109 -15.38 6.39 0.06
CA ASP A 109 -15.76 7.78 -0.18
C ASP A 109 -14.68 8.58 -0.91
N GLU A 110 -13.39 8.39 -0.56
CA GLU A 110 -12.26 8.97 -1.29
C GLU A 110 -12.22 8.48 -2.74
N VAL A 111 -12.45 7.17 -2.98
CA VAL A 111 -12.47 6.61 -4.34
C VAL A 111 -13.65 7.17 -5.14
N LEU A 112 -14.84 7.15 -4.55
CA LEU A 112 -16.06 7.62 -5.22
C LEU A 112 -16.08 9.13 -5.47
N SER A 113 -15.33 9.92 -4.70
CA SER A 113 -15.18 11.37 -4.92
C SER A 113 -14.26 11.73 -6.09
N THR A 114 -13.46 10.79 -6.60
CA THR A 114 -12.61 11.03 -7.78
C THR A 114 -13.43 11.13 -9.06
N ASN A 115 -12.87 11.80 -10.10
CA ASN A 115 -13.51 11.85 -11.42
C ASN A 115 -13.83 10.47 -11.99
N VAL A 116 -12.97 9.47 -11.73
CA VAL A 116 -13.21 8.07 -12.14
C VAL A 116 -14.34 7.46 -11.33
N GLY A 117 -14.33 7.63 -10.01
CA GLY A 117 -15.37 7.14 -9.12
C GLY A 117 -16.75 7.72 -9.46
N GLN A 118 -16.81 9.01 -9.73
CA GLN A 118 -18.07 9.68 -10.13
C GLN A 118 -18.63 9.11 -11.46
N ARG A 119 -17.79 8.78 -12.41
CA ARG A 119 -18.20 8.13 -13.68
C ARG A 119 -18.73 6.71 -13.48
N MET A 120 -18.37 6.05 -12.39
CA MET A 120 -18.87 4.72 -12.04
C MET A 120 -20.24 4.76 -11.36
N ILE A 121 -20.69 5.91 -10.87
CA ILE A 121 -22.00 6.05 -10.22
C ILE A 121 -23.06 6.24 -11.30
N ARG A 122 -24.09 5.40 -11.25
CA ARG A 122 -25.31 5.54 -12.07
C ARG A 122 -26.46 5.89 -11.17
N GLU A 123 -27.23 6.91 -11.58
CA GLU A 123 -28.50 7.27 -10.97
C GLU A 123 -29.63 6.66 -11.78
N GLU A 124 -30.53 5.99 -11.12
CA GLU A 124 -31.71 5.37 -11.74
C GLU A 124 -32.92 5.43 -10.78
N MET A 125 -34.11 5.37 -11.36
CA MET A 125 -35.36 5.30 -10.59
C MET A 125 -35.76 3.84 -10.44
N ILE A 126 -35.83 3.34 -9.20
CA ILE A 126 -36.35 2.01 -8.88
C ILE A 126 -37.58 2.18 -8.01
N ASP A 127 -38.73 1.67 -8.46
CA ASP A 127 -40.02 1.77 -7.77
C ASP A 127 -40.36 3.20 -7.35
N GLY A 128 -40.09 4.18 -8.24
CA GLY A 128 -40.35 5.60 -8.00
C GLY A 128 -39.40 6.29 -7.00
N ARG A 129 -38.32 5.63 -6.59
CA ARG A 129 -37.31 6.20 -5.68
C ARG A 129 -35.98 6.40 -6.41
N PRO A 130 -35.34 7.59 -6.27
CA PRO A 130 -34.01 7.82 -6.80
C PRO A 130 -33.01 6.92 -6.10
N THR A 131 -32.27 6.13 -6.88
CA THR A 131 -31.30 5.14 -6.37
C THR A 131 -29.96 5.36 -7.05
N ARG A 132 -28.87 5.18 -6.32
CA ARG A 132 -27.49 5.22 -6.85
C ARG A 132 -26.87 3.86 -6.77
N ARG A 133 -26.27 3.42 -7.89
CA ARG A 133 -25.49 2.18 -7.91
C ARG A 133 -24.21 2.35 -8.70
N LEU A 134 -23.26 1.47 -8.47
CA LEU A 134 -22.05 1.39 -9.30
C LEU A 134 -22.40 0.70 -10.65
N SER A 135 -21.79 1.17 -11.74
CA SER A 135 -21.89 0.48 -13.02
C SER A 135 -21.23 -0.90 -12.90
N GLY A 136 -21.94 -1.96 -13.27
CA GLY A 136 -21.47 -3.34 -13.15
C GLY A 136 -20.40 -3.76 -14.16
N ILE A 137 -20.02 -2.88 -15.11
CA ILE A 137 -19.08 -3.19 -16.18
C ILE A 137 -18.05 -2.07 -16.25
N SER A 138 -16.79 -2.41 -16.05
CA SER A 138 -15.67 -1.46 -16.10
C SER A 138 -14.94 -1.42 -17.45
N PHE A 139 -15.43 -2.12 -18.47
CA PHE A 139 -14.90 -2.08 -19.84
C PHE A 139 -16.04 -2.04 -20.87
N THR A 140 -15.79 -1.33 -21.96
CA THR A 140 -16.68 -1.31 -23.14
C THR A 140 -16.08 -2.27 -24.16
N MET A 141 -16.88 -3.22 -24.65
CA MET A 141 -16.50 -3.97 -25.85
C MET A 141 -16.87 -3.11 -27.07
N GLU A 142 -15.88 -2.68 -27.82
CA GLU A 142 -16.13 -2.13 -29.16
C GLU A 142 -16.47 -3.29 -30.09
N SER A 143 -17.61 -3.17 -30.75
CA SER A 143 -18.10 -4.12 -31.78
C SER A 143 -17.45 -3.83 -33.13
#